data_7d2f70ac216a16a3fb430a4749c4487d
#
_entry.id   7d2f70ac216a16a3fb430a4749c4487d
#
_cell.length_a   1.000
_cell.length_b   1.000
_cell.length_c   1.000
_cell.angle_alpha   90.00
_cell.angle_beta   90.00
_cell.angle_gamma   90.00
#
_symmetry.space_group_name_H-M   'P 1'
#
loop_
_entity.id
_entity.type
_entity.pdbx_description
1 polymer ?
#
loop_
_entity_poly.entity_id
_entity_poly.type
_entity_poly.pdbx_seq_one_letter_code
_entity_poly.pdbx_strand_id
1 'polypeptide(L)'
;KFQGFLMPEIDFKGTVSLERMLQKKMRKSVNLPEFYGYRISVAYNVAACILKLHNLGYYVIDFKPVNCRLNPKTMNISIIDCDGFSVLDKDKKRYPSYQYTPEYIAPEAKNKKPEDLGLQQDNFCLAVIIFRLLNNGLHPFQSKIKSGKNLGTIQDLVNKEAYGYGVKI
;
A
#
# COMPACT_ATOMS: atom_id res chain seq x y z
N LYS A 1 -7.18 23.89 -24.54
CA LYS A 1 -7.12 24.26 -23.11
C LYS A 1 -7.77 23.15 -22.32
N PHE A 2 -7.04 22.51 -21.37
CA PHE A 2 -7.61 21.48 -20.49
C PHE A 2 -8.71 22.11 -19.61
N GLN A 3 -9.89 21.50 -19.54
CA GLN A 3 -11.03 21.99 -18.77
C GLN A 3 -11.35 21.13 -17.55
N GLY A 4 -10.88 19.88 -17.51
CA GLY A 4 -11.11 18.95 -16.42
C GLY A 4 -11.41 17.54 -16.91
N PHE A 5 -11.73 16.67 -15.96
CA PHE A 5 -12.18 15.31 -16.20
C PHE A 5 -13.31 14.96 -15.23
N LEU A 6 -14.13 13.99 -15.62
CA LEU A 6 -15.19 13.43 -14.78
C LEU A 6 -14.82 12.03 -14.35
N MET A 7 -15.09 11.72 -13.09
CA MET A 7 -14.90 10.38 -12.55
C MET A 7 -16.09 10.01 -11.64
N PRO A 8 -16.38 8.71 -11.45
CA PRO A 8 -17.37 8.28 -10.46
C PRO A 8 -16.98 8.74 -9.05
N GLU A 9 -17.98 9.23 -8.31
CA GLU A 9 -17.78 9.55 -6.88
C GLU A 9 -17.64 8.28 -6.07
N ILE A 10 -16.68 8.28 -5.14
CA ILE A 10 -16.55 7.21 -4.15
C ILE A 10 -17.46 7.50 -2.96
N ASP A 11 -18.20 6.49 -2.50
CA ASP A 11 -19.01 6.58 -1.29
C ASP A 11 -18.10 6.69 -0.04
N PHE A 12 -17.73 7.93 0.31
CA PHE A 12 -16.93 8.20 1.50
C PHE A 12 -17.70 7.92 2.81
N LYS A 13 -19.03 7.96 2.81
CA LYS A 13 -19.86 7.70 3.99
C LYS A 13 -19.98 6.20 4.26
N GLY A 14 -20.12 5.40 3.22
CA GLY A 14 -20.23 3.93 3.31
C GLY A 14 -18.88 3.21 3.35
N THR A 15 -17.75 3.92 3.28
CA THR A 15 -16.42 3.34 3.29
C THR A 15 -15.52 3.96 4.36
N VAL A 16 -14.47 3.24 4.75
CA VAL A 16 -13.45 3.73 5.68
C VAL A 16 -12.06 3.66 5.02
N SER A 17 -11.12 4.50 5.46
CA SER A 17 -9.73 4.35 5.03
C SER A 17 -9.18 2.99 5.48
N LEU A 18 -8.46 2.29 4.60
CA LEU A 18 -7.80 1.02 4.91
C LEU A 18 -6.80 1.16 6.08
N GLU A 19 -6.25 2.36 6.30
CA GLU A 19 -5.42 2.68 7.46
C GLU A 19 -6.11 2.33 8.80
N ARG A 20 -7.45 2.47 8.87
CA ARG A 20 -8.24 2.12 10.06
C ARG A 20 -8.23 0.61 10.37
N MET A 21 -7.92 -0.24 9.36
CA MET A 21 -7.80 -1.69 9.56
C MET A 21 -6.52 -2.10 10.29
N LEU A 22 -5.47 -1.29 10.23
CA LEU A 22 -4.14 -1.71 10.67
C LEU A 22 -4.08 -1.99 12.16
N GLN A 23 -4.56 -1.09 13.00
CA GLN A 23 -4.44 -1.20 14.47
C GLN A 23 -5.77 -1.53 15.13
N LYS A 24 -5.74 -2.39 16.15
CA LYS A 24 -6.94 -2.78 16.92
C LYS A 24 -7.74 -1.59 17.45
N LYS A 25 -7.06 -0.57 18.01
CA LYS A 25 -7.73 0.65 18.51
C LYS A 25 -8.47 1.39 17.39
N MET A 26 -7.86 1.48 16.21
CA MET A 26 -8.44 2.14 15.05
C MET A 26 -9.64 1.37 14.49
N ARG A 27 -9.54 0.03 14.39
CA ARG A 27 -10.67 -0.82 13.97
C ARG A 27 -11.88 -0.63 14.88
N LYS A 28 -11.65 -0.64 16.21
CA LYS A 28 -12.71 -0.42 17.19
C LYS A 28 -13.38 0.94 17.07
N SER A 29 -12.62 2.00 16.78
CA SER A 29 -13.17 3.37 16.68
C SER A 29 -14.12 3.57 15.49
N VAL A 30 -14.10 2.66 14.51
CA VAL A 30 -14.98 2.70 13.33
C VAL A 30 -15.81 1.40 13.19
N ASN A 31 -15.96 0.66 14.28
CA ASN A 31 -16.78 -0.56 14.39
C ASN A 31 -16.46 -1.64 13.34
N LEU A 32 -15.18 -1.80 12.99
CA LEU A 32 -14.74 -2.87 12.10
C LEU A 32 -14.63 -4.21 12.85
N PRO A 33 -14.90 -5.34 12.17
CA PRO A 33 -14.76 -6.66 12.76
C PRO A 33 -13.33 -6.94 13.26
N GLU A 34 -13.24 -7.56 14.45
CA GLU A 34 -11.96 -7.84 15.11
C GLU A 34 -11.38 -9.22 14.80
N PHE A 35 -12.18 -10.16 14.24
CA PHE A 35 -11.71 -11.52 13.97
C PHE A 35 -10.68 -11.57 12.82
N TYR A 36 -9.73 -12.50 12.95
CA TYR A 36 -8.57 -12.58 12.07
C TYR A 36 -8.94 -12.88 10.60
N GLY A 37 -9.95 -13.71 10.38
CA GLY A 37 -10.44 -14.06 9.04
C GLY A 37 -10.90 -12.84 8.24
N TYR A 38 -11.52 -11.84 8.90
CA TYR A 38 -11.89 -10.59 8.23
C TYR A 38 -10.66 -9.85 7.67
N ARG A 39 -9.55 -9.81 8.43
CA ARG A 39 -8.30 -9.20 7.97
C ARG A 39 -7.68 -9.96 6.80
N ILE A 40 -7.76 -11.29 6.80
CA ILE A 40 -7.32 -12.13 5.67
C ILE A 40 -8.15 -11.82 4.42
N SER A 41 -9.49 -11.77 4.55
CA SER A 41 -10.38 -11.45 3.43
C SER A 41 -10.11 -10.05 2.85
N VAL A 42 -9.88 -9.06 3.72
CA VAL A 42 -9.51 -7.71 3.28
C VAL A 42 -8.16 -7.74 2.55
N ALA A 43 -7.16 -8.44 3.08
CA ALA A 43 -5.84 -8.57 2.44
C ALA A 43 -5.94 -9.24 1.06
N TYR A 44 -6.77 -10.28 0.93
CA TYR A 44 -7.06 -10.93 -0.35
C TYR A 44 -7.67 -9.94 -1.36
N ASN A 45 -8.68 -9.15 -0.93
CA ASN A 45 -9.34 -8.19 -1.81
C ASN A 45 -8.42 -7.02 -2.22
N VAL A 46 -7.50 -6.60 -1.35
CA VAL A 46 -6.44 -5.64 -1.69
C VAL A 46 -5.55 -6.21 -2.81
N ALA A 47 -5.09 -7.46 -2.65
CA ALA A 47 -4.25 -8.11 -3.66
C ALA A 47 -5.00 -8.29 -5.00
N ALA A 48 -6.28 -8.71 -4.96
CA ALA A 48 -7.11 -8.87 -6.14
C ALA A 48 -7.35 -7.53 -6.87
N CYS A 49 -7.50 -6.43 -6.12
CA CYS A 49 -7.64 -5.09 -6.68
C CYS A 49 -6.37 -4.67 -7.43
N ILE A 50 -5.20 -4.85 -6.84
CA ILE A 50 -3.91 -4.54 -7.48
C ILE A 50 -3.68 -5.40 -8.71
N LEU A 51 -3.96 -6.70 -8.63
CA LEU A 51 -3.84 -7.60 -9.80
C LEU A 51 -4.69 -7.13 -10.98
N LYS A 52 -5.91 -6.65 -10.72
CA LYS A 52 -6.76 -6.06 -11.77
C LYS A 52 -6.11 -4.86 -12.45
N LEU A 53 -5.52 -3.95 -11.69
CA LEU A 53 -4.82 -2.77 -12.23
C LEU A 53 -3.61 -3.18 -13.05
N HIS A 54 -2.80 -4.13 -12.55
CA HIS A 54 -1.65 -4.65 -13.27
C HIS A 54 -2.02 -5.29 -14.61
N ASN A 55 -3.12 -6.05 -14.66
CA ASN A 55 -3.62 -6.65 -15.90
C ASN A 55 -4.09 -5.61 -16.94
N LEU A 56 -4.43 -4.40 -16.48
CA LEU A 56 -4.75 -3.26 -17.33
C LEU A 56 -3.53 -2.40 -17.69
N GLY A 57 -2.34 -2.77 -17.21
CA GLY A 57 -1.10 -2.03 -17.44
C GLY A 57 -0.90 -0.80 -16.53
N TYR A 58 -1.68 -0.68 -15.46
CA TYR A 58 -1.56 0.41 -14.49
C TYR A 58 -0.74 -0.02 -13.28
N TYR A 59 0.18 0.83 -12.83
CA TYR A 59 0.91 0.66 -11.58
C TYR A 59 0.62 1.82 -10.65
N VAL A 60 0.39 1.52 -9.35
CA VAL A 60 -0.04 2.53 -8.37
C VAL A 60 1.13 3.35 -7.86
N ILE A 61 2.32 2.75 -7.76
CA ILE A 61 3.59 3.30 -7.29
C ILE A 61 3.55 3.82 -5.85
N ASP A 62 2.71 4.82 -5.53
CA ASP A 62 2.50 5.31 -4.14
C ASP A 62 1.37 4.54 -3.44
N PHE A 63 1.45 3.21 -3.52
CA PHE A 63 0.46 2.32 -2.95
C PHE A 63 0.61 2.21 -1.43
N LYS A 64 -0.34 2.79 -0.70
CA LYS A 64 -0.37 2.84 0.76
C LYS A 64 -1.80 2.78 1.31
N PRO A 65 -2.01 2.37 2.58
CA PRO A 65 -3.36 2.16 3.12
C PRO A 65 -4.24 3.40 3.14
N VAL A 66 -3.67 4.60 3.27
CA VAL A 66 -4.44 5.85 3.27
C VAL A 66 -5.06 6.14 1.91
N ASN A 67 -4.42 5.68 0.81
CA ASN A 67 -4.93 5.79 -0.56
C ASN A 67 -5.92 4.67 -0.93
N CYS A 68 -6.37 3.87 0.05
CA CYS A 68 -7.34 2.81 -0.14
C CYS A 68 -8.58 3.04 0.73
N ARG A 69 -9.74 2.82 0.13
CA ARG A 69 -11.04 2.84 0.81
C ARG A 69 -11.59 1.42 0.89
N LEU A 70 -12.00 1.01 2.08
CA LEU A 70 -12.64 -0.28 2.36
C LEU A 70 -14.13 -0.07 2.59
N ASN A 71 -14.98 -0.81 1.88
CA ASN A 71 -16.37 -0.96 2.26
C ASN A 71 -16.47 -2.06 3.33
N PRO A 72 -16.88 -1.76 4.57
CA PRO A 72 -16.88 -2.74 5.67
C PRO A 72 -17.84 -3.91 5.47
N LYS A 73 -18.92 -3.71 4.69
CA LYS A 73 -19.97 -4.72 4.48
C LYS A 73 -19.59 -5.71 3.36
N THR A 74 -19.11 -5.18 2.23
CA THR A 74 -18.79 -5.98 1.05
C THR A 74 -17.32 -6.38 0.98
N MET A 75 -16.46 -5.75 1.79
CA MET A 75 -15.00 -5.84 1.77
C MET A 75 -14.37 -5.39 0.44
N ASN A 76 -15.13 -4.67 -0.39
CA ASN A 76 -14.61 -4.10 -1.62
C ASN A 76 -13.57 -3.03 -1.32
N ILE A 77 -12.51 -3.01 -2.13
CA ILE A 77 -11.44 -2.02 -2.06
C ILE A 77 -11.58 -1.06 -3.24
N SER A 78 -11.50 0.24 -2.96
CA SER A 78 -11.33 1.29 -3.96
C SER A 78 -10.00 1.99 -3.71
N ILE A 79 -9.20 2.19 -4.76
CA ILE A 79 -7.96 2.96 -4.68
C ILE A 79 -8.29 4.38 -5.11
N ILE A 80 -7.80 5.34 -4.36
CA ILE A 80 -7.95 6.78 -4.59
C ILE A 80 -6.58 7.39 -4.87
N ASP A 81 -6.55 8.67 -5.25
CA ASP A 81 -5.29 9.39 -5.54
C ASP A 81 -4.60 8.84 -6.78
N CYS A 82 -5.38 8.73 -7.88
CA CYS A 82 -4.93 8.07 -9.12
C CYS A 82 -3.95 8.91 -9.96
N ASP A 83 -3.73 10.17 -9.63
CA ASP A 83 -2.73 11.04 -10.27
C ASP A 83 -1.28 10.62 -9.96
N GLY A 84 -1.09 9.79 -8.92
CA GLY A 84 0.15 9.09 -8.64
C GLY A 84 0.38 7.79 -9.43
N PHE A 85 -0.48 7.42 -10.37
CA PHE A 85 -0.34 6.15 -11.10
C PHE A 85 0.65 6.26 -12.27
N SER A 86 1.37 5.17 -12.52
CA SER A 86 2.08 4.95 -13.78
C SER A 86 1.12 4.28 -14.76
N VAL A 87 0.81 4.97 -15.86
CA VAL A 87 -0.25 4.60 -16.79
C VAL A 87 0.31 4.23 -18.15
N LEU A 88 -0.21 3.16 -18.75
CA LEU A 88 0.09 2.76 -20.11
C LEU A 88 -1.07 3.22 -21.02
N ASP A 89 -0.77 4.03 -22.03
CA ASP A 89 -1.76 4.42 -23.02
C ASP A 89 -1.98 3.35 -24.11
N LYS A 90 -2.93 3.61 -25.02
CA LYS A 90 -3.24 2.71 -26.14
C LYS A 90 -2.10 2.55 -27.15
N ASP A 91 -1.19 3.50 -27.22
CA ASP A 91 -0.01 3.47 -28.08
C ASP A 91 1.19 2.82 -27.35
N LYS A 92 0.94 2.17 -26.21
CA LYS A 92 1.93 1.52 -25.35
C LYS A 92 3.00 2.48 -24.79
N LYS A 93 2.72 3.77 -24.80
CA LYS A 93 3.55 4.76 -24.14
C LYS A 93 3.24 4.78 -22.64
N ARG A 94 4.27 4.69 -21.80
CA ARG A 94 4.12 4.78 -20.36
C ARG A 94 4.31 6.21 -19.87
N TYR A 95 3.40 6.63 -19.02
CA TYR A 95 3.47 7.88 -18.27
C TYR A 95 3.81 7.51 -16.83
N PRO A 96 5.03 7.83 -16.34
CA PRO A 96 5.49 7.39 -15.04
C PRO A 96 4.85 8.20 -13.90
N SER A 97 4.86 7.63 -12.70
CA SER A 97 4.57 8.36 -11.46
C SER A 97 5.86 8.92 -10.88
N TYR A 98 5.79 10.14 -10.36
CA TYR A 98 6.89 10.81 -9.65
C TYR A 98 6.67 10.84 -8.14
N GLN A 99 5.57 10.25 -7.66
CA GLN A 99 5.17 10.26 -6.26
C GLN A 99 5.45 8.91 -5.61
N TYR A 100 6.01 8.93 -4.43
CA TYR A 100 6.14 7.77 -3.55
C TYR A 100 6.26 8.19 -2.09
N THR A 101 5.90 7.28 -1.19
CA THR A 101 6.02 7.48 0.25
C THR A 101 7.24 6.70 0.75
N PRO A 102 8.19 7.35 1.46
CA PRO A 102 9.47 6.75 1.87
C PRO A 102 9.35 5.39 2.57
N GLU A 103 8.36 5.20 3.43
CA GLU A 103 8.15 3.94 4.17
C GLU A 103 7.64 2.79 3.28
N TYR A 104 7.21 3.10 2.05
CA TYR A 104 6.67 2.15 1.09
C TYR A 104 7.52 2.04 -0.18
N ILE A 105 8.68 2.71 -0.25
CA ILE A 105 9.59 2.52 -1.39
C ILE A 105 10.38 1.23 -1.22
N ALA A 106 10.38 0.39 -2.26
CA ALA A 106 11.17 -0.82 -2.26
C ALA A 106 12.67 -0.51 -2.20
N PRO A 107 13.49 -1.27 -1.44
CA PRO A 107 14.93 -1.03 -1.36
C PRO A 107 15.60 -0.93 -2.74
N GLU A 108 15.24 -1.84 -3.64
CA GLU A 108 15.73 -1.88 -5.02
C GLU A 108 15.21 -0.75 -5.91
N ALA A 109 14.16 -0.04 -5.49
CA ALA A 109 13.58 1.08 -6.23
C ALA A 109 14.23 2.42 -5.90
N LYS A 110 14.96 2.51 -4.80
CA LYS A 110 15.52 3.75 -4.25
C LYS A 110 16.34 4.58 -5.25
N ASN A 111 17.09 3.90 -6.11
CA ASN A 111 17.99 4.54 -7.10
C ASN A 111 17.44 4.42 -8.54
N LYS A 112 16.21 3.95 -8.72
CA LYS A 112 15.58 3.84 -10.02
C LYS A 112 15.00 5.19 -10.43
N LYS A 113 14.96 5.43 -11.74
CA LYS A 113 14.20 6.54 -12.30
C LYS A 113 12.69 6.26 -12.19
N PRO A 114 11.84 7.29 -12.17
CA PRO A 114 10.39 7.10 -12.13
C PRO A 114 9.85 6.19 -13.25
N GLU A 115 10.47 6.25 -14.43
CA GLU A 115 10.12 5.43 -15.60
C GLU A 115 10.34 3.93 -15.37
N ASP A 116 11.28 3.58 -14.47
CA ASP A 116 11.65 2.20 -14.15
C ASP A 116 10.85 1.63 -12.97
N LEU A 117 10.00 2.46 -12.33
CA LEU A 117 9.11 2.01 -11.27
C LEU A 117 7.87 1.34 -11.86
N GLY A 118 7.48 0.22 -11.29
CA GLY A 118 6.36 -0.56 -11.80
C GLY A 118 5.96 -1.70 -10.87
N LEU A 119 5.72 -2.86 -11.44
CA LEU A 119 5.21 -4.06 -10.77
C LEU A 119 5.94 -4.41 -9.47
N GLN A 120 7.27 -4.35 -9.45
CA GLN A 120 8.06 -4.70 -8.25
C GLN A 120 7.81 -3.71 -7.11
N GLN A 121 7.68 -2.42 -7.43
CA GLN A 121 7.35 -1.39 -6.45
C GLN A 121 5.97 -1.65 -5.83
N ASP A 122 4.95 -1.91 -6.64
CA ASP A 122 3.62 -2.22 -6.14
C ASP A 122 3.58 -3.51 -5.33
N ASN A 123 4.31 -4.55 -5.75
CA ASN A 123 4.41 -5.81 -5.02
C ASN A 123 5.06 -5.64 -3.65
N PHE A 124 6.10 -4.81 -3.54
CA PHE A 124 6.68 -4.46 -2.24
C PHE A 124 5.67 -3.74 -1.35
N CYS A 125 4.99 -2.71 -1.86
CA CYS A 125 3.93 -2.01 -1.13
C CYS A 125 2.84 -2.97 -0.66
N LEU A 126 2.37 -3.85 -1.56
CA LEU A 126 1.35 -4.86 -1.26
C LEU A 126 1.80 -5.79 -0.13
N ALA A 127 3.03 -6.29 -0.19
CA ALA A 127 3.60 -7.14 0.86
C ALA A 127 3.64 -6.43 2.22
N VAL A 128 4.07 -5.16 2.25
CA VAL A 128 4.07 -4.33 3.47
C VAL A 128 2.65 -4.15 4.00
N ILE A 129 1.68 -3.83 3.13
CA ILE A 129 0.27 -3.63 3.52
C ILE A 129 -0.33 -4.91 4.09
N ILE A 130 -0.15 -6.05 3.43
CA ILE A 130 -0.64 -7.35 3.89
C ILE A 130 -0.01 -7.70 5.24
N PHE A 131 1.30 -7.55 5.36
CA PHE A 131 1.99 -7.80 6.62
C PHE A 131 1.41 -6.94 7.76
N ARG A 132 1.21 -5.63 7.53
CA ARG A 132 0.63 -4.70 8.50
C ARG A 132 -0.81 -5.05 8.88
N LEU A 133 -1.64 -5.45 7.91
CA LEU A 133 -3.02 -5.91 8.15
C LEU A 133 -3.05 -7.14 9.08
N LEU A 134 -2.18 -8.10 8.84
CA LEU A 134 -2.14 -9.36 9.58
C LEU A 134 -1.45 -9.22 10.94
N ASN A 135 -0.50 -8.30 11.08
CA ASN A 135 0.31 -8.08 12.27
C ASN A 135 -0.04 -6.81 13.06
N ASN A 136 -1.32 -6.42 13.04
CA ASN A 136 -1.87 -5.32 13.84
C ASN A 136 -1.14 -3.98 13.66
N GLY A 137 -0.76 -3.67 12.43
CA GLY A 137 -0.13 -2.43 12.01
C GLY A 137 1.39 -2.41 12.12
N LEU A 138 2.01 -3.47 12.63
CA LEU A 138 3.47 -3.58 12.70
C LEU A 138 4.05 -3.55 11.28
N HIS A 139 5.02 -2.68 11.03
CA HIS A 139 5.72 -2.64 9.75
C HIS A 139 6.76 -3.79 9.69
N PRO A 140 6.95 -4.49 8.55
CA PRO A 140 7.87 -5.63 8.47
C PRO A 140 9.33 -5.27 8.79
N PHE A 141 9.73 -4.02 8.57
CA PHE A 141 11.05 -3.50 8.94
C PHE A 141 11.08 -2.84 10.33
N GLN A 142 9.95 -2.76 11.02
CA GLN A 142 9.91 -2.22 12.38
C GLN A 142 10.45 -3.24 13.36
N SER A 143 11.60 -2.97 13.93
CA SER A 143 12.21 -3.83 14.94
C SER A 143 12.67 -3.03 16.17
N LYS A 144 12.71 -3.71 17.33
CA LYS A 144 13.31 -3.18 18.55
C LYS A 144 14.50 -4.06 18.90
N ILE A 145 15.67 -3.47 19.06
CA ILE A 145 16.82 -4.20 19.62
C ILE A 145 16.65 -4.31 21.13
N LYS A 146 16.94 -5.48 21.69
CA LYS A 146 16.96 -5.74 23.14
C LYS A 146 17.92 -4.82 23.91
N SER A 147 18.93 -4.27 23.24
CA SER A 147 19.96 -3.39 23.83
C SER A 147 19.56 -1.92 23.96
N GLY A 148 18.34 -1.53 23.63
CA GLY A 148 17.88 -0.13 23.71
C GLY A 148 18.50 0.84 22.70
N LYS A 149 19.33 0.37 21.76
CA LYS A 149 19.90 1.22 20.70
C LYS A 149 18.81 1.67 19.72
N ASN A 150 18.83 2.95 19.36
CA ASN A 150 17.97 3.47 18.29
C ASN A 150 18.50 2.98 16.93
N LEU A 151 17.65 2.26 16.20
CA LEU A 151 17.99 1.70 14.88
C LEU A 151 17.78 2.68 13.72
N GLY A 152 17.20 3.83 14.00
CA GLY A 152 16.75 4.78 12.99
C GLY A 152 15.25 4.67 12.70
N THR A 153 14.83 5.36 11.67
CA THR A 153 13.46 5.34 11.16
C THR A 153 13.13 4.03 10.42
N ILE A 154 11.86 3.78 10.14
CA ILE A 154 11.44 2.65 9.25
C ILE A 154 12.15 2.77 7.90
N GLN A 155 12.27 3.99 7.35
CA GLN A 155 12.98 4.24 6.10
C GLN A 155 14.48 3.83 6.18
N ASP A 156 15.15 4.14 7.29
CA ASP A 156 16.55 3.72 7.48
C ASP A 156 16.69 2.20 7.49
N LEU A 157 15.72 1.50 8.08
CA LEU A 157 15.70 0.06 8.16
C LEU A 157 15.38 -0.60 6.82
N VAL A 158 14.45 -0.01 6.05
CA VAL A 158 14.17 -0.41 4.65
C VAL A 158 15.43 -0.24 3.79
N ASN A 159 16.09 0.92 3.89
CA ASN A 159 17.31 1.21 3.13
C ASN A 159 18.49 0.27 3.47
N LYS A 160 18.51 -0.27 4.67
CA LYS A 160 19.53 -1.24 5.14
C LYS A 160 19.09 -2.69 4.91
N GLU A 161 17.93 -2.90 4.29
CA GLU A 161 17.32 -4.22 4.11
C GLU A 161 17.19 -5.00 5.44
N ALA A 162 17.01 -4.26 6.54
CA ALA A 162 17.01 -4.79 7.89
C ALA A 162 15.62 -5.37 8.24
N TYR A 163 15.24 -6.46 7.56
CA TYR A 163 13.99 -7.16 7.82
C TYR A 163 14.04 -7.89 9.17
N GLY A 164 13.16 -7.49 10.10
CA GLY A 164 13.21 -7.97 11.50
C GLY A 164 12.88 -9.45 11.70
N TYR A 165 12.31 -10.11 10.69
CA TYR A 165 11.94 -11.54 10.72
C TYR A 165 12.80 -12.38 9.77
N GLY A 166 13.80 -11.78 9.15
CA GLY A 166 14.74 -12.47 8.27
C GLY A 166 15.70 -13.35 9.07
N VAL A 167 15.98 -14.53 8.54
CA VAL A 167 17.10 -15.34 9.02
C VAL A 167 18.37 -14.73 8.44
N LYS A 168 19.35 -14.38 9.30
CA LYS A 168 20.70 -14.12 8.78
C LYS A 168 21.22 -15.44 8.19
N ILE A 169 21.31 -15.48 6.86
CA ILE A 169 22.05 -16.52 6.17
C ILE A 169 23.53 -16.18 6.26
#